data_436e4f90c9ff3a3f3c05d26ca2f9904b
#
_entry.id   436e4f90c9ff3a3f3c05d26ca2f9904b
#
_cell.length_a   1.000
_cell.length_b   1.000
_cell.length_c   1.000
_cell.angle_alpha   90.00
_cell.angle_beta   90.00
_cell.angle_gamma   90.00
#
_symmetry.space_group_name_H-M   'P 1'
#
loop_
_entity.id
_entity.type
_entity.pdbx_description
1 polymer ?
#
loop_
_entity_poly.entity_id
_entity_poly.type
_entity_poly.pdbx_seq_one_letter_code
_entity_poly.pdbx_strand_id
1 'polypeptide(L)'
;MIKKKPQEWLKVTKNGLFVVPGNFFIDPNIASDMAVITHAHADHARSGHKKVIATPETLEIMKVRFGEVFSQSPYGLEYGRKLAVNDVTIWLAPAGHVLGSSQIVIEHEGARVVVSGDYKRQ
;
A
#
# COMPACT_ATOMS: atom_id res chain seq x y z
N MET A 1 2.19 -22.84 -19.08
CA MET A 1 2.87 -22.21 -17.95
C MET A 1 1.93 -22.11 -16.76
N ILE A 2 2.40 -22.42 -15.60
CA ILE A 2 1.59 -22.40 -14.40
C ILE A 2 1.71 -21.05 -13.74
N LYS A 3 0.57 -20.40 -13.51
CA LYS A 3 0.53 -19.11 -12.82
C LYS A 3 0.54 -19.34 -11.34
N LYS A 4 1.26 -18.48 -10.62
CA LYS A 4 1.27 -18.55 -9.18
C LYS A 4 -0.03 -18.00 -8.62
N LYS A 5 -0.53 -18.65 -7.59
CA LYS A 5 -1.71 -18.19 -6.89
C LYS A 5 -1.32 -17.05 -5.95
N PRO A 6 -2.28 -16.15 -5.63
CA PRO A 6 -1.95 -15.01 -4.75
C PRO A 6 -1.28 -15.39 -3.45
N GLN A 7 -1.66 -16.50 -2.82
CA GLN A 7 -1.03 -16.89 -1.57
C GLN A 7 0.43 -17.28 -1.75
N GLU A 8 0.89 -17.45 -2.97
CA GLU A 8 2.29 -17.76 -3.24
C GLU A 8 3.15 -16.51 -3.34
N TRP A 9 2.55 -15.35 -3.61
CA TRP A 9 3.34 -14.13 -3.76
C TRP A 9 2.88 -13.01 -2.84
N LEU A 10 1.83 -13.22 -2.06
CA LEU A 10 1.33 -12.26 -1.10
C LEU A 10 1.59 -12.85 0.27
N LYS A 11 2.54 -12.25 1.01
CA LYS A 11 3.04 -12.86 2.24
C LYS A 11 2.68 -12.04 3.44
N VAL A 12 2.08 -12.68 4.44
CA VAL A 12 1.83 -12.05 5.73
C VAL A 12 3.10 -12.17 6.56
N THR A 13 3.65 -11.05 6.95
CA THR A 13 4.86 -11.03 7.79
C THR A 13 4.56 -10.30 9.07
N LYS A 14 5.48 -10.41 10.04
CA LYS A 14 5.29 -9.68 11.28
C LYS A 14 5.37 -8.16 11.09
N ASN A 15 5.92 -7.71 9.97
CA ASN A 15 6.07 -6.29 9.68
C ASN A 15 4.99 -5.74 8.77
N GLY A 16 4.12 -6.58 8.25
CA GLY A 16 3.06 -6.17 7.36
C GLY A 16 2.87 -7.17 6.24
N LEU A 17 1.99 -6.83 5.32
CA LEU A 17 1.72 -7.67 4.17
C LEU A 17 2.73 -7.32 3.08
N PHE A 18 3.46 -8.30 2.58
CA PHE A 18 4.50 -8.07 1.57
C PHE A 18 4.08 -8.63 0.24
N VAL A 19 4.22 -7.82 -0.80
CA VAL A 19 3.88 -8.20 -2.18
C VAL A 19 5.19 -8.53 -2.88
N VAL A 20 5.46 -9.82 -3.04
CA VAL A 20 6.76 -10.28 -3.52
C VAL A 20 7.10 -9.75 -4.93
N PRO A 21 6.23 -9.93 -5.95
CA PRO A 21 6.60 -9.45 -7.28
C PRO A 21 6.62 -7.94 -7.42
N GLY A 22 5.99 -7.22 -6.49
CA GLY A 22 6.05 -5.76 -6.49
C GLY A 22 7.14 -5.21 -5.61
N ASN A 23 7.65 -6.04 -4.71
CA ASN A 23 8.72 -5.66 -3.79
C ASN A 23 8.34 -4.48 -2.92
N PHE A 24 7.16 -4.53 -2.31
CA PHE A 24 6.72 -3.49 -1.40
C PHE A 24 5.85 -4.08 -0.31
N PHE A 25 5.77 -3.34 0.80
CA PHE A 25 4.86 -3.67 1.89
C PHE A 25 3.56 -2.88 1.76
N ILE A 26 2.50 -3.44 2.31
CA ILE A 26 1.24 -2.73 2.50
C ILE A 26 1.09 -2.49 4.00
N ASP A 27 0.93 -1.22 4.38
CA ASP A 27 0.74 -0.78 5.76
C ASP A 27 1.75 -1.42 6.72
N PRO A 28 3.06 -1.30 6.45
CA PRO A 28 4.03 -1.93 7.33
C PRO A 28 4.18 -1.18 8.66
N ASN A 29 4.63 -1.90 9.67
CA ASN A 29 4.90 -1.30 10.97
C ASN A 29 6.38 -0.97 11.18
N ILE A 30 7.17 -1.04 10.11
CA ILE A 30 8.59 -0.65 10.12
C ILE A 30 8.84 0.28 8.95
N ALA A 31 9.93 1.03 9.02
CA ALA A 31 10.40 1.79 7.87
C ALA A 31 10.82 0.82 6.77
N SER A 32 10.52 1.17 5.54
CA SER A 32 10.75 0.26 4.42
C SER A 32 11.19 1.04 3.19
N ASP A 33 11.66 0.29 2.17
CA ASP A 33 12.06 0.92 0.92
C ASP A 33 10.85 1.43 0.15
N MET A 34 9.75 0.69 0.18
CA MET A 34 8.52 1.11 -0.50
C MET A 34 7.34 0.58 0.26
N ALA A 35 6.37 1.45 0.52
CA ALA A 35 5.14 1.10 1.20
C ALA A 35 3.95 1.67 0.45
N VAL A 36 2.88 0.89 0.35
CA VAL A 36 1.59 1.38 -0.11
C VAL A 36 0.69 1.46 1.11
N ILE A 37 0.15 2.63 1.38
CA ILE A 37 -0.59 2.91 2.61
C ILE A 37 -2.06 3.02 2.29
N THR A 38 -2.89 2.27 3.03
CA THR A 38 -4.32 2.27 2.79
C THR A 38 -5.01 3.46 3.43
N HIS A 39 -4.53 3.91 4.58
CA HIS A 39 -5.08 5.10 5.23
C HIS A 39 -4.11 5.56 6.30
N ALA A 40 -4.33 6.77 6.79
CA ALA A 40 -3.34 7.46 7.63
C ALA A 40 -3.55 7.24 9.13
N HIS A 41 -4.04 6.08 9.53
CA HIS A 41 -4.14 5.75 10.94
C HIS A 41 -2.76 5.49 11.53
N ALA A 42 -2.62 5.67 12.83
CA ALA A 42 -1.34 5.53 13.50
C ALA A 42 -0.73 4.14 13.27
N ASP A 43 -1.56 3.13 13.22
CA ASP A 43 -1.08 1.76 13.07
C ASP A 43 -0.60 1.45 11.67
N HIS A 44 -1.03 2.24 10.67
CA HIS A 44 -0.80 1.91 9.28
C HIS A 44 0.10 2.92 8.57
N ALA A 45 0.22 4.13 9.12
CA ALA A 45 1.00 5.17 8.48
C ALA A 45 2.18 5.51 9.37
N ARG A 46 3.38 5.28 8.88
CA ARG A 46 4.62 5.55 9.58
C ARG A 46 5.49 6.44 8.73
N SER A 47 6.35 7.18 9.37
CA SER A 47 7.38 7.91 8.64
C SER A 47 8.58 7.01 8.40
N GLY A 48 9.47 7.45 7.54
CA GLY A 48 10.75 6.78 7.35
C GLY A 48 10.82 5.87 6.15
N HIS A 49 9.73 5.68 5.40
CA HIS A 49 9.79 4.90 4.17
C HIS A 49 10.52 5.72 3.10
N LYS A 50 11.30 5.04 2.28
CA LYS A 50 11.93 5.75 1.15
C LYS A 50 10.88 6.19 0.15
N LYS A 51 9.95 5.32 -0.20
CA LYS A 51 8.88 5.67 -1.11
C LYS A 51 7.55 5.27 -0.50
N VAL A 52 6.58 6.17 -0.55
CA VAL A 52 5.23 5.93 -0.06
C VAL A 52 4.27 6.18 -1.21
N ILE A 53 3.38 5.22 -1.46
CA ILE A 53 2.30 5.35 -2.44
C ILE A 53 0.99 5.34 -1.66
N ALA A 54 0.19 6.38 -1.85
CA ALA A 54 -1.09 6.51 -1.17
C ALA A 54 -1.91 7.54 -1.91
N THR A 55 -3.19 7.68 -1.53
CA THR A 55 -3.98 8.76 -2.10
C THR A 55 -3.38 10.10 -1.69
N PRO A 56 -3.61 11.16 -2.48
CA PRO A 56 -3.14 12.48 -2.08
C PRO A 56 -3.64 12.90 -0.70
N GLU A 57 -4.89 12.56 -0.36
CA GLU A 57 -5.45 12.91 0.94
C GLU A 57 -4.70 12.23 2.06
N THR A 58 -4.37 10.94 1.89
CA THR A 58 -3.61 10.22 2.90
C THR A 58 -2.22 10.82 3.06
N LEU A 59 -1.58 11.19 1.95
CA LEU A 59 -0.25 11.80 2.01
C LEU A 59 -0.29 13.13 2.76
N GLU A 60 -1.34 13.94 2.55
CA GLU A 60 -1.46 15.20 3.28
C GLU A 60 -1.60 14.97 4.77
N ILE A 61 -2.36 13.98 5.17
CA ILE A 61 -2.50 13.66 6.59
C ILE A 61 -1.18 13.19 7.16
N MET A 62 -0.44 12.37 6.43
CA MET A 62 0.87 11.91 6.88
C MET A 62 1.83 13.08 7.05
N LYS A 63 1.77 14.05 6.12
CA LYS A 63 2.62 15.23 6.23
C LYS A 63 2.31 16.04 7.48
N VAL A 64 1.03 16.16 7.82
CA VAL A 64 0.64 16.87 9.04
C VAL A 64 1.12 16.13 10.28
N ARG A 65 0.99 14.81 10.30
CA ARG A 65 1.34 14.01 11.48
C ARG A 65 2.84 13.85 11.66
N PHE A 66 3.59 13.69 10.58
CA PHE A 66 5.00 13.30 10.66
C PHE A 66 5.96 14.36 10.15
N GLY A 67 5.43 15.47 9.60
CA GLY A 67 6.28 16.53 9.07
C GLY A 67 6.46 16.43 7.57
N GLU A 68 7.02 17.49 6.99
CA GLU A 68 7.15 17.61 5.54
C GLU A 68 7.99 16.50 4.92
N VAL A 69 8.95 15.97 5.68
CA VAL A 69 9.90 15.00 5.15
C VAL A 69 9.61 13.63 5.73
N PHE A 70 8.34 13.23 5.72
CA PHE A 70 7.95 11.93 6.25
C PHE A 70 8.40 10.78 5.33
N SER A 71 8.74 11.07 4.10
CA SER A 71 9.20 10.08 3.14
C SER A 71 10.10 10.79 2.13
N GLN A 72 11.09 10.08 1.62
CA GLN A 72 11.96 10.65 0.61
C GLN A 72 11.23 10.86 -0.71
N SER A 73 10.28 10.00 -1.01
CA SER A 73 9.60 10.03 -2.31
C SER A 73 8.13 9.68 -2.16
N PRO A 74 7.31 10.62 -1.68
CA PRO A 74 5.87 10.37 -1.62
C PRO A 74 5.27 10.43 -3.03
N TYR A 75 4.35 9.54 -3.32
CA TYR A 75 3.69 9.45 -4.62
C TYR A 75 2.18 9.39 -4.41
N GLY A 76 1.48 10.44 -4.83
CA GLY A 76 0.03 10.48 -4.72
C GLY A 76 -0.61 9.74 -5.87
N LEU A 77 -1.42 8.73 -5.56
CA LEU A 77 -2.09 7.91 -6.56
C LEU A 77 -3.59 8.10 -6.41
N GLU A 78 -4.21 8.73 -7.39
CA GLU A 78 -5.65 8.95 -7.38
C GLU A 78 -6.39 7.63 -7.53
N TYR A 79 -7.60 7.60 -7.00
CA TYR A 79 -8.44 6.39 -7.13
C TYR A 79 -8.58 5.99 -8.59
N GLY A 80 -8.52 4.70 -8.84
CA GLY A 80 -8.73 4.13 -10.16
C GLY A 80 -7.56 4.26 -11.11
N ARG A 81 -6.51 4.97 -10.73
CA ARG A 81 -5.37 5.20 -11.58
C ARG A 81 -4.43 4.02 -11.47
N LYS A 82 -4.15 3.36 -12.59
CA LYS A 82 -3.27 2.19 -12.57
C LYS A 82 -1.82 2.62 -12.56
N LEU A 83 -1.02 1.89 -11.80
CA LEU A 83 0.41 2.15 -11.66
C LEU A 83 1.14 0.81 -11.72
N ALA A 84 2.12 0.72 -12.61
CA ALA A 84 2.98 -0.45 -12.66
C ALA A 84 4.06 -0.32 -11.59
N VAL A 85 4.18 -1.33 -10.74
CA VAL A 85 5.19 -1.38 -9.70
C VAL A 85 5.90 -2.70 -9.84
N ASN A 86 7.09 -2.67 -10.41
CA ASN A 86 7.83 -3.88 -10.74
C ASN A 86 6.94 -4.82 -11.56
N ASP A 87 6.67 -6.02 -11.10
CA ASP A 87 5.92 -7.01 -11.88
C ASP A 87 4.43 -7.03 -11.58
N VAL A 88 3.92 -6.04 -10.86
CA VAL A 88 2.49 -5.96 -10.59
C VAL A 88 1.93 -4.65 -11.09
N THR A 89 0.62 -4.62 -11.27
CA THR A 89 -0.12 -3.38 -11.52
C THR A 89 -1.04 -3.16 -10.33
N ILE A 90 -1.02 -1.96 -9.80
CA ILE A 90 -1.89 -1.63 -8.67
C ILE A 90 -2.76 -0.44 -8.98
N TRP A 91 -3.88 -0.34 -8.30
CA TRP A 91 -4.65 0.89 -8.22
C TRP A 91 -5.38 0.91 -6.89
N LEU A 92 -5.84 2.09 -6.51
CA LEU A 92 -6.52 2.29 -5.25
C LEU A 92 -8.00 2.49 -5.50
N ALA A 93 -8.82 1.97 -4.60
CA ALA A 93 -10.26 2.14 -4.64
C ALA A 93 -10.71 2.68 -3.29
N PRO A 94 -11.80 3.47 -3.24
CA PRO A 94 -12.24 4.03 -1.97
C PRO A 94 -12.63 2.94 -0.99
N ALA A 95 -12.19 3.10 0.27
CA ALA A 95 -12.57 2.15 1.32
C ALA A 95 -13.86 2.55 2.03
N GLY A 96 -14.21 3.82 1.97
CA GLY A 96 -15.56 4.25 2.30
C GLY A 96 -15.82 4.81 3.68
N HIS A 97 -14.92 4.72 4.63
CA HIS A 97 -15.23 5.21 5.97
C HIS A 97 -14.29 6.27 6.51
N VAL A 98 -13.17 6.51 5.86
CA VAL A 98 -12.24 7.58 6.26
C VAL A 98 -11.81 8.29 4.99
N LEU A 99 -11.73 9.62 5.04
CA LEU A 99 -11.32 10.38 3.88
C LEU A 99 -9.94 9.95 3.42
N GLY A 100 -9.81 9.62 2.15
CA GLY A 100 -8.55 9.19 1.57
C GLY A 100 -8.20 7.75 1.80
N SER A 101 -8.96 7.01 2.61
CA SER A 101 -8.66 5.61 2.85
C SER A 101 -8.93 4.79 1.59
N SER A 102 -8.19 3.69 1.46
CA SER A 102 -8.17 2.94 0.21
C SER A 102 -8.20 1.45 0.44
N GLN A 103 -8.74 0.75 -0.53
CA GLN A 103 -8.42 -0.64 -0.80
C GLN A 103 -7.37 -0.64 -1.90
N ILE A 104 -6.49 -1.62 -1.88
CA ILE A 104 -5.46 -1.76 -2.92
C ILE A 104 -5.82 -2.94 -3.79
N VAL A 105 -5.95 -2.70 -5.08
CA VAL A 105 -6.17 -3.78 -6.06
C VAL A 105 -4.83 -4.09 -6.69
N ILE A 106 -4.45 -5.36 -6.69
CA ILE A 106 -3.16 -5.80 -7.21
C ILE A 106 -3.41 -6.85 -8.28
N GLU A 107 -2.85 -6.64 -9.46
CA GLU A 107 -2.91 -7.62 -10.55
C GLU A 107 -1.53 -8.15 -10.83
N HIS A 108 -1.43 -9.46 -10.94
CA HIS A 108 -0.17 -10.14 -11.25
C HIS A 108 -0.49 -11.43 -11.98
N GLU A 109 0.04 -11.58 -13.19
CA GLU A 109 -0.10 -12.81 -13.99
C GLU A 109 -1.56 -13.25 -14.13
N GLY A 110 -2.44 -12.31 -14.34
CA GLY A 110 -3.86 -12.62 -14.54
C GLY A 110 -4.67 -12.79 -13.28
N ALA A 111 -4.04 -12.79 -12.11
CA ALA A 111 -4.75 -12.87 -10.86
C ALA A 111 -4.96 -11.46 -10.31
N ARG A 112 -6.08 -11.24 -9.64
CA ARG A 112 -6.42 -9.95 -9.05
C ARG A 112 -6.76 -10.16 -7.59
N VAL A 113 -6.13 -9.36 -6.72
CA VAL A 113 -6.35 -9.42 -5.29
C VAL A 113 -6.73 -8.03 -4.80
N VAL A 114 -7.67 -7.96 -3.87
CA VAL A 114 -8.04 -6.71 -3.22
C VAL A 114 -7.63 -6.79 -1.77
N VAL A 115 -6.85 -5.82 -1.31
CA VAL A 115 -6.40 -5.74 0.07
C VAL A 115 -7.05 -4.54 0.71
N SER A 116 -7.78 -4.79 1.80
CA SER A 116 -8.41 -3.74 2.58
C SER A 116 -7.55 -3.42 3.80
N GLY A 117 -7.58 -2.15 4.23
CA GLY A 117 -6.87 -1.75 5.43
C GLY A 117 -7.40 -2.43 6.68
N ASP A 118 -8.58 -3.04 6.60
CA ASP A 118 -9.16 -3.76 7.72
C ASP A 118 -8.88 -5.25 7.69
N TYR A 119 -7.95 -5.68 6.84
CA TYR A 119 -7.69 -7.09 6.69
C TYR A 119 -7.10 -7.72 7.94
N LYS A 120 -6.48 -6.94 8.77
CA LYS A 120 -5.81 -7.51 9.92
C LYS A 120 -6.83 -8.14 10.83
N ARG A 121 -6.42 -9.22 11.39
CA ARG A 121 -7.31 -9.90 12.26
C ARG A 121 -7.22 -9.31 13.63
N GLN A 122 -7.97 -9.77 14.41
CA GLN A 122 -8.05 -9.28 15.75
C GLN A 122 -7.11 -10.02 16.68
#